data_f727db8c600c1dac92cd6c87cd20921f
#
_entry.id   f727db8c600c1dac92cd6c87cd20921f
#
_cell.length_a   1.000
_cell.length_b   1.000
_cell.length_c   1.000
_cell.angle_alpha   90.00
_cell.angle_beta   90.00
_cell.angle_gamma   90.00
#
_symmetry.space_group_name_H-M   'P 1'
#
loop_
_entity.id
_entity.type
_entity.pdbx_description
1 polymer ?
#
loop_
_entity_poly.entity_id
_entity_poly.type
_entity_poly.pdbx_seq_one_letter_code
_entity_poly.pdbx_strand_id
1 'polypeptide(L)'
;GIRPESPHHEEGPGQNEIDFRYADPITAADNAVTFRAVVDAVAARNGLYADFGPKPLENQPGNGLHINFSVTSQDQKDVMPQAIAGVLAHSGEMTAFLNPTDASYSRFGSYKAPRYISWSAENRSQLIRVPAAEGEYRRAELRSPDPLCNPYLAFALLIRAGMAGIARDM
;
A
#
# COMPACT_ATOMS: atom_id res chain seq x y z
N GLY A 1 19.39 5.35 -3.06
CA GLY A 1 18.59 5.96 -2.00
C GLY A 1 17.16 6.21 -2.45
N ILE A 2 16.28 6.56 -1.53
CA ILE A 2 14.87 6.89 -1.79
C ILE A 2 14.80 8.07 -2.77
N ARG A 3 13.93 7.97 -3.77
CA ARG A 3 13.64 9.06 -4.71
C ARG A 3 12.17 9.48 -4.51
N PRO A 4 11.90 10.54 -3.73
CA PRO A 4 10.56 11.05 -3.54
C PRO A 4 10.03 11.65 -4.84
N GLU A 5 8.75 11.44 -5.15
CA GLU A 5 8.10 11.93 -6.37
C GLU A 5 7.00 12.96 -6.09
N SER A 6 6.17 12.77 -5.09
CA SER A 6 4.98 13.61 -4.87
C SER A 6 4.73 13.87 -3.38
N PRO A 7 5.53 14.71 -2.71
CA PRO A 7 5.20 15.12 -1.35
C PRO A 7 4.02 16.09 -1.36
N HIS A 8 2.97 15.79 -0.58
CA HIS A 8 1.80 16.65 -0.48
C HIS A 8 1.08 16.50 0.87
N HIS A 9 0.25 17.50 1.20
CA HIS A 9 -0.65 17.41 2.33
C HIS A 9 -1.83 16.51 1.98
N GLU A 10 -2.18 15.63 2.92
CA GLU A 10 -3.39 14.82 2.85
C GLU A 10 -4.57 15.46 3.60
N GLU A 11 -5.71 14.75 3.65
CA GLU A 11 -6.99 15.30 4.16
C GLU A 11 -7.01 15.53 5.68
N GLY A 12 -6.19 14.81 6.43
CA GLY A 12 -6.14 14.93 7.89
C GLY A 12 -5.30 16.12 8.36
N PRO A 13 -5.60 16.71 9.52
CA PRO A 13 -4.80 17.77 10.10
C PRO A 13 -3.34 17.30 10.33
N GLY A 14 -2.37 18.00 9.71
CA GLY A 14 -0.96 17.65 9.79
C GLY A 14 -0.58 16.34 9.08
N GLN A 15 -1.49 15.72 8.34
CA GLN A 15 -1.24 14.53 7.57
C GLN A 15 -0.51 14.87 6.28
N ASN A 16 0.56 14.13 6.00
CA ASN A 16 1.36 14.28 4.79
C ASN A 16 1.56 12.92 4.13
N GLU A 17 1.61 12.92 2.81
CA GLU A 17 1.92 11.75 2.00
C GLU A 17 3.18 12.02 1.19
N ILE A 18 4.01 11.01 1.06
CA ILE A 18 5.18 11.04 0.18
C ILE A 18 5.20 9.75 -0.63
N ASP A 19 5.03 9.90 -1.93
CA ASP A 19 5.29 8.83 -2.88
C ASP A 19 6.78 8.76 -3.19
N PHE A 20 7.28 7.58 -3.44
CA PHE A 20 8.63 7.40 -3.97
C PHE A 20 8.64 6.43 -5.14
N ARG A 21 9.59 6.65 -6.01
CA ARG A 21 9.74 5.90 -7.24
C ARG A 21 9.81 4.40 -6.95
N TYR A 22 9.19 3.61 -7.83
CA TYR A 22 9.23 2.16 -7.72
C TYR A 22 10.67 1.60 -7.73
N ALA A 23 10.85 0.47 -7.08
CA ALA A 23 12.07 -0.30 -7.06
C ALA A 23 11.72 -1.80 -7.04
N ASP A 24 12.73 -2.66 -7.13
CA ASP A 24 12.52 -4.08 -6.83
C ASP A 24 11.99 -4.27 -5.39
N PRO A 25 11.31 -5.38 -5.09
CA PRO A 25 10.59 -5.53 -3.81
C PRO A 25 11.47 -5.39 -2.57
N ILE A 26 12.71 -5.87 -2.60
CA ILE A 26 13.62 -5.77 -1.45
C ILE A 26 14.05 -4.32 -1.25
N THR A 27 14.51 -3.67 -2.31
CA THR A 27 14.87 -2.23 -2.27
C THR A 27 13.67 -1.37 -1.87
N ALA A 28 12.46 -1.69 -2.32
CA ALA A 28 11.25 -0.94 -1.93
C ALA A 28 10.94 -1.12 -0.43
N ALA A 29 11.12 -2.33 0.12
CA ALA A 29 10.96 -2.57 1.56
C ALA A 29 12.02 -1.84 2.40
N ASP A 30 13.29 -1.87 1.98
CA ASP A 30 14.39 -1.10 2.60
C ASP A 30 14.08 0.40 2.58
N ASN A 31 13.56 0.91 1.46
CA ASN A 31 13.17 2.30 1.32
C ASN A 31 12.04 2.68 2.28
N ALA A 32 11.02 1.83 2.43
CA ALA A 32 9.91 2.08 3.35
C ALA A 32 10.37 2.14 4.82
N VAL A 33 11.26 1.23 5.24
CA VAL A 33 11.85 1.24 6.59
C VAL A 33 12.73 2.47 6.79
N THR A 34 13.60 2.76 5.83
CA THR A 34 14.48 3.93 5.87
C THR A 34 13.69 5.23 5.90
N PHE A 35 12.63 5.33 5.10
CA PHE A 35 11.74 6.49 5.06
C PHE A 35 11.17 6.80 6.44
N ARG A 36 10.63 5.81 7.15
CA ARG A 36 10.10 6.00 8.50
C ARG A 36 11.18 6.52 9.46
N ALA A 37 12.34 5.91 9.48
CA ALA A 37 13.45 6.33 10.33
C ALA A 37 13.90 7.78 10.04
N VAL A 38 13.95 8.16 8.76
CA VAL A 38 14.31 9.53 8.35
C VAL A 38 13.24 10.53 8.77
N VAL A 39 11.96 10.23 8.57
CA VAL A 39 10.86 11.12 8.97
C VAL A 39 10.84 11.32 10.47
N ASP A 40 10.98 10.24 11.28
CA ASP A 40 11.08 10.33 12.72
C ASP A 40 12.26 11.22 13.18
N ALA A 41 13.44 11.00 12.59
CA ALA A 41 14.62 11.79 12.94
C ALA A 41 14.47 13.29 12.56
N VAL A 42 13.89 13.58 11.39
CA VAL A 42 13.67 14.95 10.93
C VAL A 42 12.59 15.64 11.78
N ALA A 43 11.50 14.96 12.09
CA ALA A 43 10.46 15.48 12.97
C ALA A 43 11.03 15.85 14.34
N ALA A 44 11.76 14.94 14.97
CA ALA A 44 12.39 15.16 16.28
C ALA A 44 13.35 16.36 16.29
N ARG A 45 14.14 16.53 15.23
CA ARG A 45 15.07 17.68 15.10
C ARG A 45 14.33 19.03 14.99
N ASN A 46 13.06 19.02 14.60
CA ASN A 46 12.22 20.21 14.49
C ASN A 46 11.23 20.36 15.66
N GLY A 47 11.41 19.61 16.76
CA GLY A 47 10.51 19.67 17.90
C GLY A 47 9.13 19.05 17.66
N LEU A 48 9.02 18.18 16.66
CA LEU A 48 7.82 17.45 16.27
C LEU A 48 8.02 15.94 16.50
N TYR A 49 6.96 15.18 16.39
CA TYR A 49 7.03 13.73 16.29
C TYR A 49 6.21 13.27 15.09
N ALA A 50 6.61 12.16 14.47
CA ALA A 50 5.86 11.54 13.42
C ALA A 50 4.97 10.43 14.02
N ASP A 51 3.69 10.40 13.61
CA ASP A 51 2.76 9.36 14.01
C ASP A 51 2.39 8.52 12.78
N PHE A 52 2.93 7.31 12.72
CA PHE A 52 2.62 6.32 11.69
C PHE A 52 1.46 5.39 12.09
N GLY A 53 0.76 5.67 13.18
CA GLY A 53 -0.41 4.91 13.61
C GLY A 53 -1.48 4.86 12.52
N PRO A 54 -2.21 3.77 12.38
CA PRO A 54 -3.22 3.63 11.32
C PRO A 54 -4.42 4.56 11.51
N LYS A 55 -4.70 5.00 12.74
CA LYS A 55 -5.79 5.92 13.08
C LYS A 55 -5.38 6.86 14.21
N PRO A 56 -4.47 7.82 13.95
CA PRO A 56 -3.94 8.71 14.99
C PRO A 56 -5.00 9.62 15.61
N LEU A 57 -5.99 10.04 14.81
CA LEU A 57 -7.07 10.92 15.23
C LEU A 57 -8.43 10.27 14.97
N GLU A 58 -9.29 10.19 15.98
CA GLU A 58 -10.53 9.40 15.96
C GLU A 58 -11.45 9.77 14.80
N ASN A 59 -11.74 11.03 14.60
CA ASN A 59 -12.69 11.51 13.59
C ASN A 59 -12.01 12.14 12.38
N GLN A 60 -10.83 11.66 12.04
CA GLN A 60 -10.04 12.14 10.90
C GLN A 60 -9.61 10.96 10.00
N PRO A 61 -9.16 11.21 8.78
CA PRO A 61 -8.59 10.16 7.95
C PRO A 61 -7.46 9.40 8.64
N GLY A 62 -7.40 8.09 8.42
CA GLY A 62 -6.30 7.25 8.91
C GLY A 62 -5.11 7.25 7.95
N ASN A 63 -3.97 6.72 8.40
CA ASN A 63 -2.79 6.54 7.58
C ASN A 63 -2.81 5.20 6.85
N GLY A 64 -2.43 5.19 5.58
CA GLY A 64 -2.27 4.01 4.75
C GLY A 64 -0.83 3.83 4.27
N LEU A 65 -0.43 2.60 4.04
CA LEU A 65 0.72 2.25 3.24
C LEU A 65 0.20 1.64 1.93
N HIS A 66 -0.05 2.46 0.92
CA HIS A 66 -0.54 1.98 -0.36
C HIS A 66 0.60 1.34 -1.15
N ILE A 67 0.42 0.08 -1.57
CA ILE A 67 1.44 -0.66 -2.31
C ILE A 67 1.06 -0.68 -3.78
N ASN A 68 1.77 0.09 -4.58
CA ASN A 68 1.67 0.03 -6.03
C ASN A 68 2.50 -1.15 -6.55
N PHE A 69 1.92 -1.98 -7.40
CA PHE A 69 2.60 -3.11 -8.00
C PHE A 69 2.24 -3.27 -9.48
N SER A 70 3.18 -3.75 -10.23
CA SER A 70 3.01 -4.17 -11.61
C SER A 70 3.62 -5.55 -11.81
N VAL A 71 3.14 -6.27 -12.79
CA VAL A 71 3.66 -7.59 -13.15
C VAL A 71 3.76 -7.71 -14.66
N THR A 72 4.88 -8.25 -15.12
CA THR A 72 5.14 -8.52 -16.54
C THR A 72 5.47 -9.98 -16.71
N SER A 73 4.83 -10.66 -17.65
CA SER A 73 5.19 -12.01 -18.02
C SER A 73 6.30 -12.01 -19.07
N GLN A 74 7.10 -13.09 -19.12
CA GLN A 74 8.20 -13.22 -20.08
C GLN A 74 7.70 -13.28 -21.54
N ASP A 75 6.50 -13.82 -21.76
CA ASP A 75 5.85 -13.91 -23.07
C ASP A 75 4.99 -12.69 -23.40
N GLN A 76 5.15 -11.61 -22.65
CA GLN A 76 4.44 -10.31 -22.80
C GLN A 76 2.90 -10.40 -22.69
N LYS A 77 2.36 -11.48 -22.17
CA LYS A 77 0.93 -11.56 -21.86
C LYS A 77 0.59 -10.66 -20.70
N ASP A 78 -0.62 -10.11 -20.76
CA ASP A 78 -1.19 -9.38 -19.64
C ASP A 78 -1.66 -10.37 -18.56
N VAL A 79 -0.90 -10.47 -17.48
CA VAL A 79 -1.21 -11.32 -16.32
C VAL A 79 -1.63 -10.51 -15.09
N MET A 80 -1.83 -9.21 -15.25
CA MET A 80 -2.27 -8.34 -14.16
C MET A 80 -3.66 -8.72 -13.62
N PRO A 81 -4.66 -9.05 -14.46
CA PRO A 81 -5.96 -9.49 -13.95
C PRO A 81 -5.86 -10.71 -13.04
N GLN A 82 -5.09 -11.72 -13.43
CA GLN A 82 -4.85 -12.92 -12.63
C GLN A 82 -4.12 -12.62 -11.33
N ALA A 83 -3.10 -11.74 -11.39
CA ALA A 83 -2.41 -11.30 -10.18
C ALA A 83 -3.36 -10.59 -9.20
N ILE A 84 -4.22 -9.69 -9.69
CA ILE A 84 -5.25 -9.03 -8.89
C ILE A 84 -6.22 -10.05 -8.29
N ALA A 85 -6.72 -10.99 -9.08
CA ALA A 85 -7.61 -12.05 -8.62
C ALA A 85 -6.99 -12.87 -7.47
N GLY A 86 -5.71 -13.24 -7.61
CA GLY A 86 -4.97 -13.93 -6.56
C GLY A 86 -4.83 -13.12 -5.27
N VAL A 87 -4.53 -11.82 -5.39
CA VAL A 87 -4.46 -10.92 -4.21
C VAL A 87 -5.82 -10.79 -3.52
N LEU A 88 -6.91 -10.62 -4.29
CA LEU A 88 -8.26 -10.56 -3.73
C LEU A 88 -8.65 -11.86 -3.02
N ALA A 89 -8.35 -13.01 -3.61
CA ALA A 89 -8.66 -14.33 -3.04
C ALA A 89 -7.96 -14.58 -1.69
N HIS A 90 -6.73 -14.07 -1.52
CA HIS A 90 -5.93 -14.24 -0.31
C HIS A 90 -5.98 -13.04 0.65
N SER A 91 -6.76 -12.00 0.35
CA SER A 91 -6.79 -10.77 1.14
C SER A 91 -7.17 -11.00 2.61
N GLY A 92 -8.15 -11.88 2.88
CA GLY A 92 -8.57 -12.21 4.24
C GLY A 92 -7.43 -12.79 5.08
N GLU A 93 -6.64 -13.71 4.50
CA GLU A 93 -5.51 -14.36 5.16
C GLU A 93 -4.35 -13.39 5.41
N MET A 94 -4.15 -12.44 4.49
CA MET A 94 -3.08 -11.45 4.59
C MET A 94 -3.39 -10.32 5.58
N THR A 95 -4.67 -10.09 5.91
CA THR A 95 -5.12 -8.91 6.65
C THR A 95 -4.37 -8.70 7.97
N ALA A 96 -4.15 -9.74 8.76
CA ALA A 96 -3.46 -9.64 10.04
C ALA A 96 -1.99 -9.20 9.92
N PHE A 97 -1.34 -9.46 8.79
CA PHE A 97 0.03 -9.02 8.50
C PHE A 97 0.09 -7.60 7.93
N LEU A 98 -0.92 -7.24 7.14
CA LEU A 98 -1.03 -5.92 6.51
C LEU A 98 -1.58 -4.87 7.47
N ASN A 99 -2.29 -5.30 8.52
CA ASN A 99 -3.01 -4.49 9.50
C ASN A 99 -2.78 -5.08 10.90
N PRO A 100 -1.58 -4.90 11.49
CA PRO A 100 -1.10 -5.73 12.60
C PRO A 100 -1.60 -5.30 13.98
N THR A 101 -2.40 -4.24 14.10
CA THR A 101 -2.85 -3.71 15.39
C THR A 101 -4.36 -3.57 15.46
N ASP A 102 -4.94 -3.51 16.66
CA ASP A 102 -6.37 -3.25 16.85
C ASP A 102 -6.79 -1.90 16.22
N ALA A 103 -5.94 -0.89 16.33
CA ALA A 103 -6.16 0.41 15.72
C ALA A 103 -6.21 0.35 14.19
N SER A 104 -5.57 -0.63 13.56
CA SER A 104 -5.63 -0.87 12.11
C SER A 104 -7.07 -1.09 11.65
N TYR A 105 -7.84 -1.85 12.42
CA TYR A 105 -9.22 -2.20 12.08
C TYR A 105 -10.20 -1.03 12.27
N SER A 106 -9.87 -0.07 13.13
CA SER A 106 -10.65 1.17 13.28
C SER A 106 -10.57 2.10 12.05
N ARG A 107 -9.58 1.85 11.18
CA ARG A 107 -9.42 2.59 9.93
C ARG A 107 -10.38 2.10 8.83
N PHE A 108 -10.76 0.82 8.82
CA PHE A 108 -11.54 0.21 7.74
C PHE A 108 -12.92 0.83 7.59
N GLY A 109 -13.27 1.17 6.34
CA GLY A 109 -14.55 1.76 5.97
C GLY A 109 -14.72 3.21 6.40
N SER A 110 -13.69 3.85 6.97
CA SER A 110 -13.71 5.28 7.25
C SER A 110 -12.99 6.06 6.14
N TYR A 111 -13.61 7.14 5.67
CA TYR A 111 -13.09 7.95 4.55
C TYR A 111 -12.81 7.09 3.32
N LYS A 112 -11.58 7.06 2.84
CA LYS A 112 -11.13 6.31 1.65
C LYS A 112 -10.47 4.96 1.97
N ALA A 113 -10.48 4.52 3.25
CA ALA A 113 -9.91 3.24 3.61
C ALA A 113 -10.86 2.10 3.21
N PRO A 114 -10.37 1.02 2.57
CA PRO A 114 -11.20 -0.08 2.11
C PRO A 114 -11.81 -0.86 3.28
N ARG A 115 -13.03 -1.37 3.08
CA ARG A 115 -13.71 -2.27 4.01
C ARG A 115 -14.01 -3.63 3.39
N TYR A 116 -14.20 -3.67 2.09
CA TYR A 116 -14.63 -4.86 1.36
C TYR A 116 -13.51 -5.35 0.43
N ILE A 117 -13.47 -6.66 0.23
CA ILE A 117 -12.59 -7.29 -0.77
C ILE A 117 -13.19 -7.01 -2.14
N SER A 118 -12.61 -6.04 -2.85
CA SER A 118 -13.15 -5.51 -4.10
C SER A 118 -12.09 -4.74 -4.87
N TRP A 119 -12.35 -4.49 -6.15
CA TRP A 119 -11.46 -3.66 -6.98
C TRP A 119 -12.26 -2.65 -7.82
N SER A 120 -11.59 -1.61 -8.26
CA SER A 120 -12.16 -0.62 -9.19
C SER A 120 -11.06 0.11 -9.94
N ALA A 121 -11.40 0.62 -11.13
CA ALA A 121 -10.51 1.49 -11.91
C ALA A 121 -10.25 2.85 -11.23
N GLU A 122 -11.24 3.44 -10.57
CA GLU A 122 -11.13 4.82 -10.06
C GLU A 122 -11.45 4.97 -8.57
N ASN A 123 -12.33 4.14 -8.03
CA ASN A 123 -12.83 4.30 -6.67
C ASN A 123 -11.75 3.99 -5.63
N ARG A 124 -11.38 5.01 -4.86
CA ARG A 124 -10.33 4.93 -3.82
C ARG A 124 -10.75 4.18 -2.56
N SER A 125 -12.04 3.88 -2.36
CA SER A 125 -12.52 3.09 -1.21
C SER A 125 -12.45 1.57 -1.43
N GLN A 126 -12.00 1.13 -2.59
CA GLN A 126 -11.84 -0.30 -2.90
C GLN A 126 -10.48 -0.84 -2.41
N LEU A 127 -10.43 -2.15 -2.14
CA LEU A 127 -9.21 -2.81 -1.69
C LEU A 127 -8.07 -2.70 -2.71
N ILE A 128 -8.40 -2.92 -3.98
CA ILE A 128 -7.47 -2.71 -5.09
C ILE A 128 -8.05 -1.64 -6.03
N ARG A 129 -7.23 -0.63 -6.28
CA ARG A 129 -7.48 0.37 -7.31
C ARG A 129 -6.55 0.13 -8.49
N VAL A 130 -7.09 0.20 -9.71
CA VAL A 130 -6.32 0.11 -10.96
C VAL A 130 -6.42 1.46 -11.66
N PRO A 131 -5.50 2.41 -11.41
CA PRO A 131 -5.53 3.72 -12.04
C PRO A 131 -5.49 3.61 -13.57
N ALA A 132 -6.19 4.52 -14.25
CA ALA A 132 -6.08 4.65 -15.69
C ALA A 132 -4.66 5.11 -16.05
N ALA A 133 -3.81 4.16 -16.44
CA ALA A 133 -2.45 4.39 -16.86
C ALA A 133 -2.04 3.34 -17.88
N GLU A 134 -1.22 3.71 -18.84
CA GLU A 134 -0.76 2.84 -19.93
C GLU A 134 0.75 2.61 -19.86
N GLY A 135 1.23 1.60 -20.56
CA GLY A 135 2.65 1.29 -20.69
C GLY A 135 3.32 1.00 -19.34
N GLU A 136 4.46 1.61 -19.11
CA GLU A 136 5.26 1.42 -17.90
C GLU A 136 4.60 1.95 -16.62
N TYR A 137 3.59 2.81 -16.73
CA TYR A 137 2.85 3.36 -15.58
C TYR A 137 1.65 2.51 -15.18
N ARG A 138 1.34 1.45 -15.93
CA ARG A 138 0.24 0.53 -15.63
C ARG A 138 0.55 -0.24 -14.35
N ARG A 139 -0.33 -0.09 -13.35
CA ARG A 139 -0.17 -0.67 -12.02
C ARG A 139 -1.51 -0.96 -11.36
N ALA A 140 -1.47 -1.74 -10.32
CA ALA A 140 -2.54 -1.86 -9.34
C ALA A 140 -2.03 -1.35 -8.00
N GLU A 141 -2.92 -0.80 -7.19
CA GLU A 141 -2.65 -0.22 -5.89
C GLU A 141 -3.40 -1.02 -4.82
N LEU A 142 -2.69 -1.76 -3.97
CA LEU A 142 -3.25 -2.40 -2.78
C LEU A 142 -3.37 -1.36 -1.66
N ARG A 143 -4.58 -1.12 -1.16
CA ARG A 143 -4.90 0.01 -0.30
C ARG A 143 -5.17 -0.34 1.16
N SER A 144 -5.28 -1.65 1.50
CA SER A 144 -5.54 -2.06 2.88
C SER A 144 -4.37 -1.90 3.83
N PRO A 145 -3.10 -2.09 3.45
CA PRO A 145 -2.00 -2.01 4.39
C PRO A 145 -1.92 -0.66 5.11
N ASP A 146 -1.50 -0.68 6.36
CA ASP A 146 -1.18 0.52 7.11
C ASP A 146 0.33 0.63 7.40
N PRO A 147 0.80 1.81 7.83
CA PRO A 147 2.23 2.04 7.97
C PRO A 147 2.92 1.22 9.07
N LEU A 148 2.17 0.55 9.96
CA LEU A 148 2.75 -0.29 11.02
C LEU A 148 3.05 -1.72 10.54
N CYS A 149 2.56 -2.13 9.37
CA CYS A 149 2.90 -3.43 8.82
C CYS A 149 4.41 -3.55 8.56
N ASN A 150 4.90 -4.77 8.60
CA ASN A 150 6.26 -5.07 8.17
C ASN A 150 6.31 -5.07 6.63
N PRO A 151 7.02 -4.14 5.96
CA PRO A 151 7.00 -4.03 4.51
C PRO A 151 7.57 -5.26 3.80
N TYR A 152 8.55 -5.94 4.37
CA TYR A 152 9.09 -7.18 3.80
C TYR A 152 8.03 -8.29 3.76
N LEU A 153 7.28 -8.47 4.85
CA LEU A 153 6.18 -9.44 4.90
C LEU A 153 5.03 -9.03 3.98
N ALA A 154 4.66 -7.76 3.99
CA ALA A 154 3.59 -7.23 3.14
C ALA A 154 3.87 -7.48 1.66
N PHE A 155 5.09 -7.16 1.20
CA PHE A 155 5.47 -7.35 -0.20
C PHE A 155 5.61 -8.83 -0.57
N ALA A 156 6.18 -9.65 0.32
CA ALA A 156 6.29 -11.09 0.09
C ALA A 156 4.90 -11.75 -0.05
N LEU A 157 3.96 -11.38 0.82
CA LEU A 157 2.57 -11.89 0.79
C LEU A 157 1.85 -11.43 -0.48
N LEU A 158 1.98 -10.15 -0.86
CA LEU A 158 1.40 -9.60 -2.08
C LEU A 158 1.90 -10.35 -3.33
N ILE A 159 3.22 -10.52 -3.44
CA ILE A 159 3.83 -11.23 -4.55
C ILE A 159 3.35 -12.69 -4.58
N ARG A 160 3.37 -13.37 -3.44
CA ARG A 160 2.94 -14.78 -3.35
C ARG A 160 1.49 -14.97 -3.73
N ALA A 161 0.60 -14.07 -3.28
CA ALA A 161 -0.81 -14.10 -3.63
C ALA A 161 -1.03 -13.83 -5.13
N GLY A 162 -0.37 -12.81 -5.69
CA GLY A 162 -0.45 -12.51 -7.12
C GLY A 162 0.06 -13.65 -7.98
N MET A 163 1.20 -14.25 -7.63
CA MET A 163 1.75 -15.41 -8.34
C MET A 163 0.84 -16.65 -8.25
N ALA A 164 0.14 -16.83 -7.12
CA ALA A 164 -0.84 -17.92 -7.00
C ALA A 164 -2.02 -17.72 -7.95
N GLY A 165 -2.49 -16.49 -8.14
CA GLY A 165 -3.53 -16.16 -9.10
C GLY A 165 -3.10 -16.42 -10.55
N ILE A 166 -1.89 -16.00 -10.91
CA ILE A 166 -1.32 -16.27 -12.25
C ILE A 166 -1.17 -17.78 -12.49
N ALA A 167 -0.61 -18.52 -11.54
CA ALA A 167 -0.37 -19.94 -11.69
C ALA A 167 -1.66 -20.78 -11.81
N ARG A 168 -2.78 -20.27 -11.30
CA ARG A 168 -4.11 -20.93 -11.35
C ARG A 168 -5.02 -20.39 -12.44
N ASP A 169 -4.54 -19.42 -13.21
CA ASP A 169 -5.29 -18.71 -14.26
C ASP A 169 -6.67 -18.19 -13.74
N MET A 170 -6.64 -17.48 -12.62
CA MET A 170 -7.83 -17.01 -11.90
C MET A 170 -8.51 -15.83 -12.61
#